data_6894635472c2b2f75e82139d9a4a03ef
#
_entry.id   6894635472c2b2f75e82139d9a4a03ef
#
_cell.length_a   1.000
_cell.length_b   1.000
_cell.length_c   1.000
_cell.angle_alpha   90.00
_cell.angle_beta   90.00
_cell.angle_gamma   90.00
#
_symmetry.space_group_name_H-M   'P 1'
#
loop_
_entity.id
_entity.type
_entity.pdbx_description
1 polymer ?
#
loop_
_entity_poly.entity_id
_entity_poly.type
_entity_poly.pdbx_seq_one_letter_code
_entity_poly.pdbx_strand_id
1 'polypeptide(L)'
;MKYLFIKFVSVPEPNKEESFEVLIDWAILDNTKTLIGSGNTDARGLMDLSDLNNQWATDYQITILLPNDWAVVTSFNVPGKNAAQITKALPFLAEEFVSSDVENIQIATKKIRVGEPTACHLIERSILSKCLKFLDFCGITGTRVILLSGLIRELEKTANIFLIDDDILLKTPQSAIQVHRSNLITALNSLKEEYTTIYQDNYSLSELELSELELKVELSGPGQQKEVQEWVSLLGQFNEKNCVNLLQGEFKVAAPRISTSGEIGSLLKVAGICFLMVASFFLTEGIWAGYRSNNYSEEAFKAYLSIFPNESKPITNNALLRRVNAKLNRTLDEDRSLDFLDRIDIVSRTFPKNGSIINFNYNADTQELVMVSLFRKL
;
A
#
# COMPACT_ATOMS: atom_id res chain seq x y z
N MET A 1 7.52 4.91 -12.70
CA MET A 1 6.92 6.23 -12.48
C MET A 1 8.04 7.25 -12.48
N LYS A 2 7.96 8.30 -13.29
CA LYS A 2 8.98 9.35 -13.38
C LYS A 2 8.52 10.56 -12.57
N TYR A 3 9.47 11.41 -12.19
CA TYR A 3 9.19 12.64 -11.45
C TYR A 3 9.53 13.83 -12.33
N LEU A 4 8.59 14.76 -12.47
CA LEU A 4 8.80 16.05 -13.10
C LEU A 4 8.76 17.12 -12.02
N PHE A 5 9.81 17.91 -11.96
CA PHE A 5 9.88 19.10 -11.12
C PHE A 5 9.83 20.33 -12.00
N ILE A 6 8.99 21.29 -11.62
CA ILE A 6 8.83 22.57 -12.31
C ILE A 6 9.07 23.67 -11.28
N LYS A 7 10.14 24.44 -11.43
CA LYS A 7 10.50 25.55 -10.55
C LYS A 7 10.11 26.86 -11.22
N PHE A 8 9.31 27.64 -10.54
CA PHE A 8 9.05 29.03 -10.92
C PHE A 8 10.25 29.90 -10.58
N VAL A 9 10.60 30.81 -11.49
CA VAL A 9 11.64 31.83 -11.29
C VAL A 9 10.99 33.18 -10.97
N SER A 10 9.83 33.47 -11.56
CA SER A 10 9.06 34.70 -11.32
C SER A 10 7.57 34.40 -11.17
N VAL A 11 6.86 35.29 -10.47
CA VAL A 11 5.41 35.19 -10.32
C VAL A 11 4.73 35.44 -11.67
N PRO A 12 3.86 34.53 -12.14
CA PRO A 12 3.15 34.75 -13.40
C PRO A 12 2.21 35.95 -13.32
N GLU A 13 2.28 36.83 -14.28
CA GLU A 13 1.34 37.96 -14.39
C GLU A 13 0.07 37.57 -15.14
N PRO A 14 -1.09 38.13 -14.81
CA PRO A 14 -2.38 37.69 -15.35
C PRO A 14 -2.67 38.10 -16.80
N ASN A 15 -1.83 38.95 -17.41
CA ASN A 15 -2.00 39.38 -18.81
C ASN A 15 -1.54 38.29 -19.78
N LYS A 16 -2.40 37.95 -20.76
CA LYS A 16 -2.16 36.83 -21.69
C LYS A 16 -0.83 36.91 -22.47
N GLU A 17 -0.37 38.10 -22.83
CA GLU A 17 0.88 38.27 -23.57
C GLU A 17 2.12 38.14 -22.66
N GLU A 18 2.08 38.65 -21.46
CA GLU A 18 3.17 38.57 -20.47
C GLU A 18 3.27 37.14 -19.85
N SER A 19 2.19 36.38 -19.87
CA SER A 19 2.20 34.98 -19.36
C SER A 19 3.15 34.07 -20.15
N PHE A 20 3.50 34.40 -21.40
CA PHE A 20 4.44 33.62 -22.19
C PHE A 20 5.91 33.87 -21.84
N GLU A 21 6.22 34.97 -21.17
CA GLU A 21 7.57 35.34 -20.79
C GLU A 21 8.01 34.78 -19.43
N VAL A 22 7.11 34.09 -18.74
CA VAL A 22 7.46 33.48 -17.43
C VAL A 22 8.50 32.40 -17.63
N LEU A 23 9.68 32.61 -17.06
CA LEU A 23 10.75 31.63 -17.07
C LEU A 23 10.51 30.56 -16.01
N ILE A 24 10.70 29.32 -16.44
CA ILE A 24 10.52 28.13 -15.63
C ILE A 24 11.73 27.24 -15.80
N ASP A 25 12.26 26.78 -14.71
CA ASP A 25 13.22 25.69 -14.68
C ASP A 25 12.49 24.35 -14.56
N TRP A 26 12.96 23.33 -15.24
CA TRP A 26 12.42 22.01 -15.12
C TRP A 26 13.50 20.94 -14.97
N ALA A 27 13.14 19.84 -14.30
CA ALA A 27 13.99 18.67 -14.20
C ALA A 27 13.16 17.39 -14.18
N ILE A 28 13.65 16.37 -14.83
CA ILE A 28 13.03 15.03 -14.87
C ILE A 28 13.96 14.03 -14.20
N LEU A 29 13.43 13.29 -13.24
CA LEU A 29 14.09 12.16 -12.62
C LEU A 29 13.39 10.85 -12.99
N ASP A 30 14.16 9.79 -13.07
CA ASP A 30 13.61 8.44 -13.18
C ASP A 30 13.08 7.89 -11.83
N ASN A 31 12.62 6.65 -11.82
CA ASN A 31 12.14 5.96 -10.63
C ASN A 31 13.25 5.68 -9.58
N THR A 32 14.52 5.75 -9.98
CA THR A 32 15.69 5.61 -9.10
C THR A 32 16.21 6.96 -8.59
N LYS A 33 15.48 8.05 -8.92
CA LYS A 33 15.86 9.45 -8.64
C LYS A 33 17.14 9.91 -9.36
N THR A 34 17.47 9.28 -10.48
CA THR A 34 18.56 9.71 -11.34
C THR A 34 18.03 10.77 -12.33
N LEU A 35 18.81 11.85 -12.52
CA LEU A 35 18.47 12.92 -13.43
C LEU A 35 18.49 12.40 -14.89
N ILE A 36 17.34 12.55 -15.57
CA ILE A 36 17.20 12.23 -17.01
C ILE A 36 17.50 13.47 -17.85
N GLY A 37 17.02 14.63 -17.40
CA GLY A 37 17.22 15.91 -18.10
C GLY A 37 16.75 17.08 -17.26
N SER A 38 17.28 18.24 -17.55
CA SER A 38 16.89 19.51 -16.94
C SER A 38 17.10 20.64 -17.95
N GLY A 39 16.44 21.76 -17.74
CA GLY A 39 16.57 22.93 -18.58
C GLY A 39 15.68 24.07 -18.12
N ASN A 40 15.72 25.13 -18.90
CA ASN A 40 14.87 26.32 -18.72
C ASN A 40 13.90 26.37 -19.88
N THR A 41 12.71 26.85 -19.65
CA THR A 41 11.71 27.05 -20.69
C THR A 41 10.75 28.19 -20.33
N ASP A 42 9.99 28.63 -21.29
CA ASP A 42 8.87 29.53 -21.10
C ASP A 42 7.53 28.76 -21.15
N ALA A 43 6.43 29.48 -21.10
CA ALA A 43 5.10 28.87 -21.18
C ALA A 43 4.89 28.08 -22.47
N ARG A 44 5.44 28.54 -23.61
CA ARG A 44 5.29 27.89 -24.93
C ARG A 44 6.02 26.56 -24.93
N GLY A 45 7.29 26.57 -24.52
CA GLY A 45 8.06 25.33 -24.43
C GLY A 45 7.47 24.34 -23.41
N LEU A 46 6.81 24.83 -22.34
CA LEU A 46 6.11 23.97 -21.40
C LEU A 46 4.84 23.34 -22.01
N MET A 47 4.10 24.09 -22.83
CA MET A 47 2.97 23.59 -23.62
C MET A 47 3.42 22.55 -24.64
N ASP A 48 4.50 22.84 -25.39
CA ASP A 48 5.07 21.91 -26.38
C ASP A 48 5.49 20.59 -25.72
N LEU A 49 6.09 20.66 -24.56
CA LEU A 49 6.42 19.48 -23.75
C LEU A 49 5.17 18.72 -23.30
N SER A 50 4.11 19.43 -22.94
CA SER A 50 2.83 18.84 -22.54
C SER A 50 2.13 18.17 -23.74
N ASP A 51 2.12 18.81 -24.91
CA ASP A 51 1.47 18.28 -26.11
C ASP A 51 2.21 17.07 -26.69
N LEU A 52 3.54 17.09 -26.66
CA LEU A 52 4.37 15.97 -27.10
C LEU A 52 4.21 14.72 -26.23
N ASN A 53 3.84 14.91 -24.99
CA ASN A 53 3.71 13.85 -23.99
C ASN A 53 2.30 13.84 -23.39
N ASN A 54 1.27 13.55 -24.17
CA ASN A 54 -0.12 13.35 -23.68
C ASN A 54 -0.24 12.37 -22.47
N GLN A 55 0.87 11.83 -21.98
CA GLN A 55 0.97 10.88 -20.89
C GLN A 55 1.44 11.51 -19.56
N TRP A 56 1.63 12.84 -19.47
CA TRP A 56 2.12 13.49 -18.25
C TRP A 56 1.28 13.16 -17.02
N ALA A 57 -0.05 13.09 -17.18
CA ALA A 57 -0.95 12.79 -16.07
C ALA A 57 -0.83 11.36 -15.55
N THR A 58 -0.36 10.42 -16.38
CA THR A 58 -0.30 8.99 -16.03
C THR A 58 1.11 8.51 -15.68
N ASP A 59 2.13 9.06 -16.35
CA ASP A 59 3.50 8.56 -16.26
C ASP A 59 4.38 9.37 -15.30
N TYR A 60 3.99 10.62 -15.01
CA TYR A 60 4.79 11.53 -14.19
C TYR A 60 4.08 11.97 -12.92
N GLN A 61 4.84 12.00 -11.84
CA GLN A 61 4.45 12.70 -10.63
C GLN A 61 5.01 14.13 -10.71
N ILE A 62 4.11 15.11 -10.85
CA ILE A 62 4.48 16.50 -11.05
C ILE A 62 4.54 17.21 -9.71
N THR A 63 5.71 17.76 -9.40
CA THR A 63 5.95 18.59 -8.20
C THR A 63 6.36 20.00 -8.63
N ILE A 64 5.63 20.98 -8.16
CA ILE A 64 5.88 22.38 -8.41
C ILE A 64 6.73 22.94 -7.27
N LEU A 65 7.79 23.64 -7.61
CA LEU A 65 8.69 24.29 -6.68
C LEU A 65 8.50 25.81 -6.75
N LEU A 66 8.20 26.41 -5.61
CA LEU A 66 8.13 27.86 -5.49
C LEU A 66 9.36 28.40 -4.73
N PRO A 67 9.86 29.58 -5.12
CA PRO A 67 10.91 30.28 -4.38
C PRO A 67 10.53 30.52 -2.92
N ASN A 68 11.51 30.55 -2.05
CA ASN A 68 11.26 30.71 -0.61
C ASN A 68 10.90 32.14 -0.20
N ASP A 69 11.34 33.12 -0.97
CA ASP A 69 11.03 34.56 -0.78
C ASP A 69 9.54 34.88 -1.00
N TRP A 70 8.78 33.98 -1.63
CA TRP A 70 7.32 34.14 -1.81
C TRP A 70 6.50 33.72 -0.60
N ALA A 71 7.14 33.14 0.43
CA ALA A 71 6.42 32.59 1.56
C ALA A 71 7.23 32.75 2.86
N VAL A 72 6.51 32.82 3.96
CA VAL A 72 7.10 32.74 5.29
C VAL A 72 7.08 31.29 5.76
N VAL A 73 8.24 30.78 6.14
CA VAL A 73 8.40 29.43 6.71
C VAL A 73 8.75 29.59 8.18
N THR A 74 7.88 29.10 9.04
CA THR A 74 8.04 29.19 10.49
C THR A 74 7.43 27.98 11.19
N SER A 75 7.63 27.87 12.50
CA SER A 75 6.99 26.87 13.32
C SER A 75 6.36 27.49 14.56
N PHE A 76 5.17 27.04 14.91
CA PHE A 76 4.40 27.55 16.06
C PHE A 76 4.28 26.49 17.14
N ASN A 77 4.53 26.89 18.37
CA ASN A 77 4.18 26.12 19.56
C ASN A 77 2.72 26.43 19.93
N VAL A 78 1.79 25.63 19.42
CA VAL A 78 0.35 25.87 19.61
C VAL A 78 -0.17 24.98 20.73
N PRO A 79 -0.64 25.55 21.85
CA PRO A 79 -1.30 24.74 22.88
C PRO A 79 -2.64 24.20 22.35
N GLY A 80 -2.85 22.91 22.45
CA GLY A 80 -4.10 22.27 22.01
C GLY A 80 -4.17 20.81 22.40
N LYS A 81 -5.39 20.31 22.62
CA LYS A 81 -5.63 18.90 22.99
C LYS A 81 -5.76 17.99 21.74
N ASN A 82 -5.97 18.55 20.59
CA ASN A 82 -6.11 17.82 19.32
C ASN A 82 -5.73 18.69 18.11
N ALA A 83 -5.48 18.06 16.98
CA ALA A 83 -5.06 18.74 15.75
C ALA A 83 -6.08 19.77 15.25
N ALA A 84 -7.38 19.55 15.44
CA ALA A 84 -8.41 20.49 14.98
C ALA A 84 -8.39 21.82 15.77
N GLN A 85 -8.10 21.78 17.08
CA GLN A 85 -7.93 22.99 17.88
C GLN A 85 -6.67 23.75 17.47
N ILE A 86 -5.56 23.03 17.25
CA ILE A 86 -4.30 23.61 16.77
C ILE A 86 -4.54 24.30 15.41
N THR A 87 -5.17 23.61 14.45
CA THR A 87 -5.48 24.20 13.13
C THR A 87 -6.30 25.48 13.22
N LYS A 88 -7.26 25.55 14.14
CA LYS A 88 -8.08 26.77 14.35
C LYS A 88 -7.32 27.94 14.95
N ALA A 89 -6.26 27.67 15.71
CA ALA A 89 -5.45 28.69 16.34
C ALA A 89 -4.35 29.26 15.41
N LEU A 90 -3.95 28.50 14.38
CA LEU A 90 -2.87 28.89 13.46
C LEU A 90 -3.07 30.25 12.79
N PRO A 91 -4.28 30.64 12.27
CA PRO A 91 -4.46 31.95 11.65
C PRO A 91 -4.13 33.11 12.58
N PHE A 92 -4.48 33.04 13.85
CA PHE A 92 -4.20 34.08 14.85
C PHE A 92 -2.71 34.24 15.14
N LEU A 93 -1.96 33.13 15.11
CA LEU A 93 -0.51 33.16 15.28
C LEU A 93 0.21 33.58 13.99
N ALA A 94 -0.34 33.26 12.83
CA ALA A 94 0.22 33.64 11.55
C ALA A 94 0.14 35.15 11.30
N GLU A 95 -0.86 35.84 11.86
CA GLU A 95 -1.07 37.28 11.72
C GLU A 95 0.15 38.12 12.14
N GLU A 96 0.92 37.64 13.13
CA GLU A 96 2.15 38.32 13.58
C GLU A 96 3.32 38.22 12.57
N PHE A 97 3.23 37.32 11.61
CA PHE A 97 4.33 37.00 10.68
C PHE A 97 4.07 37.49 9.25
N VAL A 98 2.89 37.98 8.97
CA VAL A 98 2.50 38.44 7.64
C VAL A 98 2.07 39.91 7.67
N SER A 99 2.34 40.62 6.60
CA SER A 99 1.95 42.03 6.46
C SER A 99 0.56 42.19 5.84
N SER A 100 0.03 41.17 5.21
CA SER A 100 -1.30 41.10 4.59
C SER A 100 -2.32 40.56 5.57
N ASP A 101 -3.60 40.81 5.33
CA ASP A 101 -4.69 40.18 6.08
C ASP A 101 -4.58 38.68 6.02
N VAL A 102 -4.69 38.01 7.15
CA VAL A 102 -4.54 36.55 7.28
C VAL A 102 -5.53 35.79 6.42
N GLU A 103 -6.65 36.36 6.09
CA GLU A 103 -7.67 35.80 5.18
C GLU A 103 -7.14 35.67 3.75
N ASN A 104 -6.16 36.47 3.35
CA ASN A 104 -5.48 36.41 2.05
C ASN A 104 -4.29 35.47 2.04
N ILE A 105 -3.98 34.83 3.15
CA ILE A 105 -2.87 33.93 3.32
C ILE A 105 -3.34 32.46 3.27
N GLN A 106 -2.67 31.67 2.46
CA GLN A 106 -2.77 30.21 2.53
C GLN A 106 -1.80 29.70 3.59
N ILE A 107 -2.34 29.05 4.63
CA ILE A 107 -1.57 28.42 5.69
C ILE A 107 -1.52 26.91 5.39
N ALA A 108 -0.34 26.43 5.09
CA ALA A 108 -0.10 25.01 4.89
C ALA A 108 0.78 24.44 6.00
N THR A 109 0.43 23.27 6.49
CA THR A 109 1.13 22.66 7.62
C THR A 109 1.60 21.24 7.29
N LYS A 110 2.67 20.82 7.95
CA LYS A 110 3.01 19.39 8.06
C LYS A 110 1.95 18.70 8.94
N LYS A 111 1.97 17.38 8.99
CA LYS A 111 1.07 16.63 9.88
C LYS A 111 1.20 17.12 11.32
N ILE A 112 0.12 17.71 11.86
CA ILE A 112 0.08 18.26 13.21
C ILE A 112 0.19 17.14 14.25
N ARG A 113 1.10 17.32 15.21
CA ARG A 113 1.26 16.47 16.39
C ARG A 113 1.07 17.28 17.64
N VAL A 114 0.27 16.78 18.56
CA VAL A 114 0.02 17.48 19.83
C VAL A 114 1.29 17.48 20.69
N GLY A 115 1.67 18.65 21.19
CA GLY A 115 2.88 18.82 22.01
C GLY A 115 4.19 19.02 21.24
N GLU A 116 4.15 18.97 19.89
CA GLU A 116 5.30 19.31 19.05
C GLU A 116 5.09 20.66 18.32
N PRO A 117 6.16 21.38 17.97
CA PRO A 117 6.06 22.56 17.13
C PRO A 117 5.43 22.19 15.77
N THR A 118 4.49 23.01 15.33
CA THR A 118 3.80 22.81 14.05
C THR A 118 4.49 23.66 12.98
N ALA A 119 5.16 23.00 12.02
CA ALA A 119 5.76 23.70 10.88
C ALA A 119 4.65 24.24 9.95
N CYS A 120 4.74 25.52 9.64
CA CYS A 120 3.77 26.27 8.85
C CYS A 120 4.47 27.02 7.71
N HIS A 121 3.87 26.93 6.53
CA HIS A 121 4.24 27.70 5.35
C HIS A 121 3.08 28.67 5.05
N LEU A 122 3.39 29.95 5.05
CA LEU A 122 2.44 31.05 4.86
C LEU A 122 2.72 31.69 3.51
N ILE A 123 1.82 31.60 2.57
CA ILE A 123 1.96 32.18 1.23
C ILE A 123 0.70 32.96 0.85
N GLU A 124 0.83 34.07 0.13
CA GLU A 124 -0.33 34.77 -0.38
C GLU A 124 -1.13 33.89 -1.35
N ARG A 125 -2.45 33.83 -1.13
CA ARG A 125 -3.37 33.08 -1.99
C ARG A 125 -3.33 33.56 -3.43
N SER A 126 -3.11 34.85 -3.62
CA SER A 126 -2.96 35.50 -4.92
C SER A 126 -1.81 34.89 -5.73
N ILE A 127 -0.63 34.72 -5.13
CA ILE A 127 0.56 34.14 -5.75
C ILE A 127 0.29 32.67 -6.11
N LEU A 128 -0.17 31.88 -5.15
CA LEU A 128 -0.47 30.47 -5.39
C LEU A 128 -1.53 30.29 -6.49
N SER A 129 -2.57 31.10 -6.49
CA SER A 129 -3.62 31.06 -7.51
C SER A 129 -3.08 31.44 -8.90
N LYS A 130 -2.21 32.45 -9.02
CA LYS A 130 -1.57 32.82 -10.29
C LYS A 130 -0.73 31.66 -10.85
N CYS A 131 0.08 31.03 -10.01
CA CYS A 131 0.91 29.89 -10.40
C CYS A 131 0.04 28.71 -10.89
N LEU A 132 -1.02 28.37 -10.16
CA LEU A 132 -1.91 27.27 -10.53
C LEU A 132 -2.68 27.54 -11.83
N LYS A 133 -3.19 28.78 -12.03
CA LYS A 133 -3.85 29.19 -13.27
C LYS A 133 -2.89 29.15 -14.46
N PHE A 134 -1.63 29.55 -14.26
CA PHE A 134 -0.61 29.48 -15.29
C PHE A 134 -0.34 28.01 -15.71
N LEU A 135 -0.21 27.11 -14.76
CA LEU A 135 -0.03 25.67 -15.03
C LEU A 135 -1.24 25.06 -15.72
N ASP A 136 -2.44 25.41 -15.30
CA ASP A 136 -3.69 24.97 -15.94
C ASP A 136 -3.76 25.47 -17.41
N PHE A 137 -3.37 26.71 -17.65
CA PHE A 137 -3.22 27.27 -19.00
C PHE A 137 -2.22 26.48 -19.85
N CYS A 138 -1.11 25.99 -19.25
CA CYS A 138 -0.14 25.13 -19.93
C CYS A 138 -0.57 23.66 -20.02
N GLY A 139 -1.79 23.31 -19.58
CA GLY A 139 -2.29 21.93 -19.57
C GLY A 139 -1.62 21.03 -18.54
N ILE A 140 -0.98 21.60 -17.50
CA ILE A 140 -0.25 20.85 -16.48
C ILE A 140 -0.99 20.89 -15.16
N THR A 141 -1.33 19.72 -14.66
CA THR A 141 -1.92 19.56 -13.32
C THR A 141 -0.85 19.08 -12.34
N GLY A 142 -0.37 19.98 -11.51
CA GLY A 142 0.56 19.63 -10.42
C GLY A 142 -0.14 18.84 -9.33
N THR A 143 0.46 17.76 -8.90
CA THR A 143 -0.04 16.95 -7.78
C THR A 143 0.41 17.50 -6.43
N ARG A 144 1.45 18.32 -6.44
CA ARG A 144 2.07 18.89 -5.26
C ARG A 144 2.71 20.24 -5.57
N VAL A 145 2.58 21.18 -4.64
CA VAL A 145 3.28 22.46 -4.64
C VAL A 145 4.05 22.58 -3.34
N ILE A 146 5.35 22.79 -3.40
CA ILE A 146 6.22 22.95 -2.22
C ILE A 146 7.15 24.14 -2.39
N LEU A 147 7.67 24.65 -1.29
CA LEU A 147 8.76 25.61 -1.33
C LEU A 147 10.10 24.91 -1.59
N LEU A 148 11.04 25.62 -2.18
CA LEU A 148 12.36 25.09 -2.52
C LEU A 148 13.11 24.56 -1.29
N SER A 149 12.93 25.20 -0.12
CA SER A 149 13.45 24.72 1.16
C SER A 149 12.96 23.33 1.55
N GLY A 150 11.82 22.87 0.98
CA GLY A 150 11.32 21.52 1.18
C GLY A 150 12.26 20.44 0.64
N LEU A 151 13.14 20.75 -0.31
CA LEU A 151 14.15 19.84 -0.85
C LEU A 151 15.32 19.62 0.11
N ILE A 152 15.63 20.61 0.98
CA ILE A 152 16.74 20.54 1.91
C ILE A 152 16.36 19.69 3.12
N ARG A 153 17.24 18.76 3.47
CA ARG A 153 17.05 17.89 4.63
C ARG A 153 17.05 18.69 5.93
N GLU A 154 16.13 18.39 6.83
CA GLU A 154 16.13 18.92 8.19
C GLU A 154 17.12 18.13 9.04
N LEU A 155 18.06 18.83 9.68
CA LEU A 155 19.01 18.29 10.63
C LEU A 155 18.82 19.02 11.97
N GLU A 156 18.82 18.28 13.06
CA GLU A 156 18.67 18.87 14.39
C GLU A 156 19.83 19.83 14.72
N LYS A 157 19.49 20.97 15.32
CA LYS A 157 20.46 22.01 15.73
C LYS A 157 21.42 22.48 14.62
N THR A 158 21.00 22.33 13.36
CA THR A 158 21.83 22.66 12.20
C THR A 158 21.12 23.72 11.36
N ALA A 159 21.88 24.76 10.98
CA ALA A 159 21.47 25.70 9.95
C ALA A 159 22.11 25.28 8.62
N ASN A 160 21.26 24.98 7.62
CA ASN A 160 21.74 24.60 6.28
C ASN A 160 21.79 25.85 5.40
N ILE A 161 22.90 26.06 4.73
CA ILE A 161 23.08 27.12 3.74
C ILE A 161 23.24 26.52 2.36
N PHE A 162 22.45 27.01 1.43
CA PHE A 162 22.41 26.54 0.05
C PHE A 162 22.33 27.74 -0.90
N LEU A 163 23.31 27.87 -1.81
CA LEU A 163 23.36 28.93 -2.81
C LEU A 163 22.43 28.62 -3.97
N ILE A 164 21.61 29.59 -4.36
CA ILE A 164 20.69 29.53 -5.51
C ILE A 164 20.85 30.85 -6.25
N ASP A 165 21.44 30.79 -7.41
CA ASP A 165 21.80 31.98 -8.17
C ASP A 165 22.68 32.95 -7.29
N ASP A 166 22.24 34.17 -7.00
CA ASP A 166 22.92 35.13 -6.13
C ASP A 166 22.38 35.12 -4.68
N ASP A 167 21.42 34.29 -4.38
CA ASP A 167 20.75 34.20 -3.08
C ASP A 167 21.19 32.97 -2.29
N ILE A 168 21.16 33.09 -0.99
CA ILE A 168 21.37 31.96 -0.07
C ILE A 168 20.04 31.56 0.57
N LEU A 169 19.69 30.32 0.42
CA LEU A 169 18.59 29.68 1.17
C LEU A 169 19.15 29.17 2.49
N LEU A 170 18.77 29.83 3.57
CA LEU A 170 19.12 29.46 4.93
C LEU A 170 17.97 28.70 5.54
N LYS A 171 18.16 27.40 5.82
CA LYS A 171 17.14 26.54 6.41
C LYS A 171 17.56 26.02 7.78
N THR A 172 16.67 26.18 8.73
CA THR A 172 16.75 25.61 10.08
C THR A 172 15.59 24.62 10.29
N PRO A 173 15.56 23.83 11.37
CA PRO A 173 14.41 23.00 11.71
C PRO A 173 13.11 23.76 11.91
N GLN A 174 13.19 25.06 12.27
CA GLN A 174 12.02 25.87 12.63
C GLN A 174 11.61 26.85 11.53
N SER A 175 12.56 27.25 10.66
CA SER A 175 12.32 28.28 9.64
C SER A 175 13.16 28.06 8.39
N ALA A 176 12.77 28.74 7.31
CA ALA A 176 13.60 28.86 6.12
C ALA A 176 13.43 30.26 5.54
N ILE A 177 14.54 30.92 5.25
CA ILE A 177 14.57 32.25 4.64
C ILE A 177 15.50 32.24 3.43
N GLN A 178 15.18 33.03 2.43
CA GLN A 178 16.05 33.30 1.29
C GLN A 178 16.56 34.72 1.42
N VAL A 179 17.86 34.88 1.36
CA VAL A 179 18.51 36.17 1.53
C VAL A 179 19.59 36.35 0.46
N HIS A 180 19.77 37.60 0.01
CA HIS A 180 20.90 37.90 -0.88
C HIS A 180 22.22 37.58 -0.16
N ARG A 181 23.20 37.07 -0.91
CA ARG A 181 24.50 36.62 -0.39
C ARG A 181 25.18 37.66 0.54
N SER A 182 25.09 38.96 0.20
CA SER A 182 25.65 40.05 1.02
C SER A 182 25.06 40.13 2.43
N ASN A 183 23.87 39.60 2.66
CA ASN A 183 23.16 39.64 3.94
C ASN A 183 23.26 38.34 4.75
N LEU A 184 24.00 37.34 4.22
CA LEU A 184 24.07 36.01 4.84
C LEU A 184 24.56 36.09 6.29
N ILE A 185 25.68 36.83 6.55
CA ILE A 185 26.25 36.91 7.90
C ILE A 185 25.28 37.56 8.87
N THR A 186 24.61 38.64 8.45
CA THR A 186 23.55 39.27 9.27
C THR A 186 22.43 38.30 9.59
N ALA A 187 22.00 37.51 8.60
CA ALA A 187 20.98 36.49 8.81
C ALA A 187 21.46 35.37 9.75
N LEU A 188 22.69 34.90 9.59
CA LEU A 188 23.25 33.87 10.47
C LEU A 188 23.38 34.39 11.90
N ASN A 189 23.91 35.62 12.11
CA ASN A 189 24.06 36.23 13.44
C ASN A 189 22.68 36.50 14.10
N SER A 190 21.60 36.60 13.32
CA SER A 190 20.23 36.72 13.86
C SER A 190 19.67 35.40 14.38
N LEU A 191 20.31 34.26 14.04
CA LEU A 191 19.88 32.97 14.58
C LEU A 191 20.15 32.92 16.08
N LYS A 192 19.23 32.30 16.81
CA LYS A 192 19.40 32.05 18.23
C LYS A 192 20.51 31.04 18.48
N GLU A 193 21.14 31.09 19.66
CA GLU A 193 22.21 30.17 20.10
C GLU A 193 21.84 28.67 20.12
N GLU A 194 20.64 28.34 19.66
CA GLU A 194 20.15 26.96 19.58
C GLU A 194 20.85 26.12 18.50
N TYR A 195 21.54 26.79 17.54
CA TYR A 195 22.22 26.12 16.45
C TYR A 195 23.71 25.97 16.74
N THR A 196 24.20 24.75 16.65
CA THR A 196 25.59 24.41 16.93
C THR A 196 26.39 24.11 15.67
N THR A 197 25.71 23.88 14.55
CA THR A 197 26.36 23.50 13.30
C THR A 197 25.78 24.27 12.12
N ILE A 198 26.66 24.74 11.23
CA ILE A 198 26.29 25.26 9.91
C ILE A 198 26.69 24.20 8.88
N TYR A 199 25.68 23.68 8.15
CA TYR A 199 25.90 22.75 7.06
C TYR A 199 25.99 23.49 5.73
N GLN A 200 27.16 23.42 5.12
CA GLN A 200 27.53 24.05 3.85
C GLN A 200 27.34 23.04 2.73
N ASP A 201 26.25 23.13 1.99
CA ASP A 201 25.97 22.14 0.91
C ASP A 201 26.79 22.47 -0.34
N ASN A 202 26.45 23.55 -1.03
CA ASN A 202 27.12 24.00 -2.26
C ASN A 202 27.80 25.39 -2.13
N TYR A 203 27.79 25.96 -0.96
CA TYR A 203 28.37 27.26 -0.65
C TYR A 203 29.31 27.17 0.57
N SER A 204 30.53 27.67 0.44
CA SER A 204 31.49 27.76 1.52
C SER A 204 31.60 29.19 2.00
N LEU A 205 31.53 29.40 3.33
CA LEU A 205 31.82 30.67 3.93
C LEU A 205 33.32 31.01 3.72
N SER A 206 33.59 32.20 3.23
CA SER A 206 34.95 32.73 3.09
C SER A 206 35.57 33.06 4.45
N GLU A 207 36.89 33.22 4.52
CA GLU A 207 37.59 33.61 5.76
C GLU A 207 37.09 34.94 6.32
N LEU A 208 36.72 35.89 5.43
CA LEU A 208 36.15 37.17 5.82
C LEU A 208 34.80 36.98 6.49
N GLU A 209 33.89 36.24 5.85
CA GLU A 209 32.56 35.94 6.39
C GLU A 209 32.64 35.19 7.72
N LEU A 210 33.58 34.26 7.86
CA LEU A 210 33.85 33.57 9.13
C LEU A 210 34.34 34.50 10.24
N SER A 211 35.12 35.52 9.89
CA SER A 211 35.61 36.50 10.87
C SER A 211 34.51 37.44 11.39
N GLU A 212 33.44 37.63 10.60
CA GLU A 212 32.27 38.43 10.94
C GLU A 212 31.19 37.65 11.66
N LEU A 213 31.33 36.30 11.74
CA LEU A 213 30.35 35.43 12.36
C LEU A 213 30.50 35.47 13.89
N GLU A 214 29.47 35.93 14.57
CA GLU A 214 29.46 36.04 16.05
C GLU A 214 29.13 34.71 16.74
N LEU A 215 28.55 33.77 16.00
CA LEU A 215 28.13 32.46 16.52
C LEU A 215 29.31 31.48 16.63
N LYS A 216 29.37 30.76 17.74
CA LYS A 216 30.31 29.63 17.90
C LYS A 216 29.68 28.37 17.33
N VAL A 217 29.97 28.11 16.09
CA VAL A 217 29.37 26.98 15.34
C VAL A 217 30.46 26.12 14.72
N GLU A 218 30.14 24.83 14.56
CA GLU A 218 30.96 23.92 13.76
C GLU A 218 30.52 23.98 12.30
N LEU A 219 31.46 24.00 11.39
CA LEU A 219 31.20 23.94 9.97
C LEU A 219 31.23 22.48 9.52
N SER A 220 30.23 22.06 8.74
CA SER A 220 30.15 20.74 8.17
C SER A 220 29.62 20.81 6.72
N GLY A 221 29.76 19.72 5.98
CA GLY A 221 29.27 19.63 4.61
C GLY A 221 30.39 19.77 3.57
N PRO A 222 30.08 19.48 2.30
CA PRO A 222 31.07 19.47 1.22
C PRO A 222 31.60 20.83 0.83
N GLY A 223 30.84 21.91 1.04
CA GLY A 223 31.26 23.30 0.78
C GLY A 223 31.66 23.62 -0.66
N GLN A 224 31.47 22.71 -1.61
CA GLN A 224 31.94 22.87 -2.99
C GLN A 224 30.84 23.50 -3.87
N GLN A 225 31.21 24.55 -4.58
CA GLN A 225 30.43 25.07 -5.69
C GLN A 225 30.39 24.02 -6.82
N LYS A 226 29.21 23.52 -7.19
CA LYS A 226 29.02 22.75 -8.40
C LYS A 226 28.41 23.67 -9.48
N GLU A 227 28.98 23.66 -10.67
CA GLU A 227 28.54 24.46 -11.83
C GLU A 227 27.21 23.97 -12.48
N VAL A 228 26.50 23.02 -11.88
CA VAL A 228 25.22 22.50 -12.43
C VAL A 228 24.08 23.25 -11.76
N GLN A 229 22.99 23.51 -12.50
CA GLN A 229 21.75 24.10 -11.92
C GLN A 229 21.56 23.64 -10.48
N GLU A 230 21.84 24.54 -9.56
CA GLU A 230 22.18 24.21 -8.16
C GLU A 230 21.04 23.47 -7.46
N TRP A 231 19.79 23.92 -7.71
CA TRP A 231 18.60 23.30 -7.12
C TRP A 231 18.36 21.84 -7.57
N VAL A 232 18.85 21.45 -8.76
CA VAL A 232 18.72 20.09 -9.30
C VAL A 232 19.49 19.08 -8.44
N SER A 233 20.61 19.52 -7.84
CA SER A 233 21.40 18.67 -6.94
C SER A 233 20.61 18.24 -5.69
N LEU A 234 19.65 19.05 -5.25
CA LEU A 234 18.79 18.76 -4.10
C LEU A 234 17.72 17.70 -4.40
N LEU A 235 17.37 17.50 -5.69
CA LEU A 235 16.27 16.59 -6.06
C LEU A 235 16.57 15.13 -5.70
N GLY A 236 17.83 14.72 -5.71
CA GLY A 236 18.22 13.37 -5.29
C GLY A 236 17.86 13.06 -3.83
N GLN A 237 17.81 14.08 -2.97
CA GLN A 237 17.45 13.96 -1.56
C GLN A 237 15.95 14.14 -1.29
N PHE A 238 15.16 14.47 -2.31
CA PHE A 238 13.74 14.77 -2.16
C PHE A 238 12.98 13.63 -1.48
N ASN A 239 12.28 13.96 -0.41
CA ASN A 239 11.42 13.04 0.32
C ASN A 239 10.05 13.69 0.56
N GLU A 240 9.04 13.16 -0.10
CA GLU A 240 7.66 13.65 -0.02
C GLU A 240 7.11 13.79 1.40
N LYS A 241 7.51 12.89 2.30
CA LYS A 241 7.01 12.86 3.68
C LYS A 241 7.54 14.03 4.53
N ASN A 242 8.63 14.63 4.09
CA ASN A 242 9.29 15.72 4.83
C ASN A 242 8.83 17.10 4.36
N CYS A 243 8.19 17.19 3.22
CA CYS A 243 7.77 18.46 2.63
C CYS A 243 6.34 18.85 3.07
N VAL A 244 6.12 20.16 3.22
CA VAL A 244 4.79 20.73 3.37
C VAL A 244 4.22 20.97 1.98
N ASN A 245 3.10 20.33 1.66
CA ASN A 245 2.36 20.61 0.43
C ASN A 245 1.47 21.82 0.63
N LEU A 246 1.61 22.84 -0.22
CA LEU A 246 0.80 24.06 -0.17
C LEU A 246 -0.63 23.84 -0.66
N LEU A 247 -0.90 22.76 -1.39
CA LEU A 247 -2.23 22.37 -1.87
C LEU A 247 -3.09 21.80 -0.73
N GLN A 248 -3.44 22.65 0.23
CA GLN A 248 -4.30 22.32 1.36
C GLN A 248 -5.54 23.22 1.36
N GLY A 249 -6.55 22.85 2.13
CA GLY A 249 -7.77 23.64 2.23
C GLY A 249 -8.49 23.78 0.87
N GLU A 250 -8.73 25.01 0.44
CA GLU A 250 -9.39 25.34 -0.82
C GLU A 250 -8.57 24.99 -2.08
N PHE A 251 -7.23 25.00 -1.96
CA PHE A 251 -6.32 24.61 -3.03
C PHE A 251 -6.09 23.10 -3.13
N LYS A 252 -6.79 22.33 -2.33
CA LYS A 252 -6.66 20.87 -2.39
C LYS A 252 -7.13 20.36 -3.75
N VAL A 253 -6.19 20.07 -4.62
CA VAL A 253 -6.47 19.34 -5.86
C VAL A 253 -7.00 17.99 -5.46
N ALA A 254 -8.20 17.63 -5.92
CA ALA A 254 -8.65 16.26 -5.85
C ALA A 254 -7.54 15.45 -6.54
N ALA A 255 -6.80 14.63 -5.77
CA ALA A 255 -5.78 13.80 -6.34
C ALA A 255 -6.37 13.16 -7.61
N PRO A 256 -5.68 13.23 -8.77
CA PRO A 256 -6.14 12.47 -9.91
C PRO A 256 -6.33 11.07 -9.36
N ARG A 257 -7.58 10.63 -9.34
CA ARG A 257 -7.88 9.27 -9.00
C ARG A 257 -7.17 8.48 -10.08
N ILE A 258 -5.92 8.09 -9.80
CA ILE A 258 -5.28 7.01 -10.53
C ILE A 258 -6.31 5.90 -10.35
N SER A 259 -7.02 5.58 -11.43
CA SER A 259 -8.19 4.71 -11.42
C SER A 259 -7.86 3.24 -11.11
N THR A 260 -6.67 2.97 -10.59
CA THR A 260 -6.34 1.70 -9.95
C THR A 260 -7.31 1.32 -8.83
N SER A 261 -7.90 2.31 -8.12
CA SER A 261 -8.93 2.01 -7.12
C SER A 261 -10.31 1.77 -7.74
N GLY A 262 -10.60 2.33 -8.92
CA GLY A 262 -11.85 2.11 -9.66
C GLY A 262 -11.88 0.70 -10.26
N GLU A 263 -10.80 0.25 -10.84
CA GLU A 263 -10.69 -1.11 -11.39
C GLU A 263 -10.60 -2.16 -10.30
N ILE A 264 -9.81 -1.94 -9.25
CA ILE A 264 -9.75 -2.85 -8.09
C ILE A 264 -11.08 -2.85 -7.34
N GLY A 265 -11.76 -1.72 -7.19
CA GLY A 265 -13.07 -1.64 -6.57
C GLY A 265 -14.16 -2.33 -7.40
N SER A 266 -14.13 -2.26 -8.73
CA SER A 266 -15.04 -2.99 -9.61
C SER A 266 -14.70 -4.48 -9.66
N LEU A 267 -13.43 -4.85 -9.69
CA LEU A 267 -12.96 -6.23 -9.58
C LEU A 267 -13.33 -6.88 -8.25
N LEU A 268 -13.22 -6.16 -7.13
CA LEU A 268 -13.67 -6.63 -5.82
C LEU A 268 -15.19 -6.82 -5.75
N LYS A 269 -15.99 -5.95 -6.38
CA LYS A 269 -17.43 -6.12 -6.49
C LYS A 269 -17.79 -7.33 -7.33
N VAL A 270 -17.15 -7.52 -8.50
CA VAL A 270 -17.34 -8.70 -9.34
C VAL A 270 -16.90 -9.97 -8.63
N ALA A 271 -15.73 -9.96 -7.99
CA ALA A 271 -15.26 -11.09 -7.18
C ALA A 271 -16.21 -11.42 -6.02
N GLY A 272 -16.77 -10.41 -5.36
CA GLY A 272 -17.78 -10.57 -4.31
C GLY A 272 -19.07 -11.21 -4.83
N ILE A 273 -19.56 -10.79 -6.00
CA ILE A 273 -20.74 -11.38 -6.65
C ILE A 273 -20.45 -12.82 -7.05
N CYS A 274 -19.30 -13.10 -7.65
CA CYS A 274 -18.89 -14.48 -7.99
C CYS A 274 -18.79 -15.36 -6.74
N PHE A 275 -18.22 -14.87 -5.66
CA PHE A 275 -18.14 -15.60 -4.39
C PHE A 275 -19.53 -15.90 -3.82
N LEU A 276 -20.47 -14.95 -3.86
CA LEU A 276 -21.86 -15.18 -3.42
C LEU A 276 -22.58 -16.19 -4.30
N MET A 277 -22.36 -16.18 -5.63
CA MET A 277 -22.94 -17.19 -6.52
C MET A 277 -22.41 -18.59 -6.21
N VAL A 278 -21.09 -18.74 -6.02
CA VAL A 278 -20.48 -20.02 -5.67
C VAL A 278 -20.96 -20.49 -4.30
N ALA A 279 -21.02 -19.61 -3.31
CA ALA A 279 -21.52 -19.93 -1.99
C ALA A 279 -23.01 -20.35 -2.02
N SER A 280 -23.85 -19.66 -2.80
CA SER A 280 -25.26 -20.03 -2.97
C SER A 280 -25.42 -21.37 -3.67
N PHE A 281 -24.57 -21.69 -4.65
CA PHE A 281 -24.55 -22.98 -5.32
C PHE A 281 -24.24 -24.12 -4.33
N PHE A 282 -23.17 -23.98 -3.54
CA PHE A 282 -22.84 -24.99 -2.51
C PHE A 282 -23.89 -25.12 -1.42
N LEU A 283 -24.54 -24.03 -1.03
CA LEU A 283 -25.66 -24.09 -0.08
C LEU A 283 -26.85 -24.84 -0.65
N THR A 284 -27.26 -24.55 -1.88
CA THR A 284 -28.37 -25.25 -2.55
C THR A 284 -28.06 -26.71 -2.77
N GLU A 285 -26.85 -27.06 -3.19
CA GLU A 285 -26.41 -28.44 -3.36
C GLU A 285 -26.37 -29.18 -2.03
N GLY A 286 -25.89 -28.56 -0.95
CA GLY A 286 -25.92 -29.13 0.39
C GLY A 286 -27.32 -29.38 0.91
N ILE A 287 -28.26 -28.46 0.72
CA ILE A 287 -29.67 -28.62 1.11
C ILE A 287 -30.32 -29.74 0.29
N TRP A 288 -30.07 -29.77 -1.02
CA TRP A 288 -30.62 -30.77 -1.91
C TRP A 288 -30.06 -32.18 -1.63
N ALA A 289 -28.76 -32.28 -1.37
CA ALA A 289 -28.12 -33.53 -0.94
C ALA A 289 -28.71 -34.05 0.38
N GLY A 290 -28.94 -33.15 1.35
CA GLY A 290 -29.56 -33.47 2.61
C GLY A 290 -31.01 -33.99 2.43
N TYR A 291 -31.80 -33.34 1.57
CA TYR A 291 -33.16 -33.78 1.26
C TYR A 291 -33.19 -35.15 0.56
N ARG A 292 -32.33 -35.38 -0.42
CA ARG A 292 -32.15 -36.66 -1.07
C ARG A 292 -31.72 -37.76 -0.11
N SER A 293 -30.75 -37.48 0.76
CA SER A 293 -30.27 -38.43 1.75
C SER A 293 -31.39 -38.89 2.70
N ASN A 294 -32.23 -37.95 3.13
CA ASN A 294 -33.40 -38.30 3.96
C ASN A 294 -34.42 -39.18 3.23
N ASN A 295 -34.72 -38.85 1.97
CA ASN A 295 -35.67 -39.67 1.17
C ASN A 295 -35.11 -41.07 0.94
N TYR A 296 -33.86 -41.22 0.55
CA TYR A 296 -33.26 -42.54 0.36
C TYR A 296 -33.18 -43.33 1.67
N SER A 297 -32.94 -42.68 2.81
CA SER A 297 -32.91 -43.35 4.09
C SER A 297 -34.34 -43.86 4.48
N GLU A 298 -35.39 -43.08 4.23
CA GLU A 298 -36.76 -43.53 4.46
C GLU A 298 -37.17 -44.70 3.56
N GLU A 299 -36.78 -44.65 2.28
CA GLU A 299 -37.02 -45.77 1.36
C GLU A 299 -36.28 -47.04 1.78
N ALA A 300 -35.00 -46.89 2.19
CA ALA A 300 -34.22 -48.00 2.73
C ALA A 300 -34.84 -48.60 4.00
N PHE A 301 -35.35 -47.75 4.91
CA PHE A 301 -36.07 -48.23 6.09
C PHE A 301 -37.36 -48.96 5.74
N LYS A 302 -38.15 -48.44 4.76
CA LYS A 302 -39.36 -49.11 4.29
C LYS A 302 -39.05 -50.48 3.67
N ALA A 303 -38.02 -50.54 2.81
CA ALA A 303 -37.57 -51.78 2.21
C ALA A 303 -37.12 -52.81 3.27
N TYR A 304 -36.35 -52.36 4.27
CA TYR A 304 -35.92 -53.22 5.38
C TYR A 304 -37.12 -53.80 6.15
N LEU A 305 -38.09 -52.96 6.53
CA LEU A 305 -39.29 -53.41 7.26
C LEU A 305 -40.21 -54.28 6.42
N SER A 306 -40.23 -54.14 5.09
CA SER A 306 -40.99 -55.04 4.22
C SER A 306 -40.42 -56.46 4.19
N ILE A 307 -39.09 -56.59 4.33
CA ILE A 307 -38.40 -57.87 4.39
C ILE A 307 -38.46 -58.46 5.82
N PHE A 308 -38.41 -57.60 6.85
CA PHE A 308 -38.39 -58.00 8.26
C PHE A 308 -39.52 -57.33 9.07
N PRO A 309 -40.78 -57.72 8.89
CA PRO A 309 -41.93 -56.99 9.45
C PRO A 309 -42.02 -57.02 10.97
N ASN A 310 -41.38 -57.97 11.61
CA ASN A 310 -41.39 -58.11 13.09
C ASN A 310 -40.26 -57.35 13.80
N GLU A 311 -39.46 -56.59 13.07
CA GLU A 311 -38.35 -55.81 13.68
C GLU A 311 -38.69 -54.34 13.85
N SER A 312 -38.08 -53.73 14.85
CA SER A 312 -38.21 -52.28 15.09
C SER A 312 -37.38 -51.47 14.10
N LYS A 313 -37.92 -50.32 13.63
CA LYS A 313 -37.22 -49.37 12.72
C LYS A 313 -35.86 -49.01 13.33
N PRO A 314 -34.76 -49.16 12.57
CA PRO A 314 -33.46 -48.69 13.02
C PRO A 314 -33.43 -47.16 13.20
N ILE A 315 -32.74 -46.66 14.22
CA ILE A 315 -32.72 -45.24 14.55
C ILE A 315 -31.80 -44.42 13.57
N THR A 316 -30.79 -45.06 13.00
CA THR A 316 -29.80 -44.44 12.11
C THR A 316 -29.47 -45.34 10.92
N ASN A 317 -29.01 -44.73 9.81
CA ASN A 317 -28.56 -45.47 8.62
C ASN A 317 -27.40 -46.43 8.95
N ASN A 318 -26.52 -46.09 9.84
CA ASN A 318 -25.43 -46.96 10.28
C ASN A 318 -25.94 -48.18 11.06
N ALA A 319 -27.00 -48.00 11.85
CA ALA A 319 -27.64 -49.10 12.54
C ALA A 319 -28.37 -50.05 11.55
N LEU A 320 -28.98 -49.51 10.50
CA LEU A 320 -29.55 -50.29 9.41
C LEU A 320 -28.49 -51.15 8.72
N LEU A 321 -27.38 -50.52 8.28
CA LEU A 321 -26.27 -51.23 7.63
C LEU A 321 -25.71 -52.36 8.50
N ARG A 322 -25.50 -52.11 9.78
CA ARG A 322 -25.01 -53.13 10.72
C ARG A 322 -25.99 -54.32 10.85
N ARG A 323 -27.30 -54.04 10.92
CA ARG A 323 -28.30 -55.09 11.01
C ARG A 323 -28.42 -55.92 9.73
N VAL A 324 -28.39 -55.26 8.56
CA VAL A 324 -28.41 -55.95 7.25
C VAL A 324 -27.15 -56.83 7.10
N ASN A 325 -25.97 -56.30 7.39
CA ASN A 325 -24.72 -57.05 7.29
C ASN A 325 -24.67 -58.23 8.28
N ALA A 326 -25.18 -58.05 9.49
CA ALA A 326 -25.24 -59.17 10.46
C ALA A 326 -26.17 -60.29 10.01
N LYS A 327 -27.27 -59.95 9.31
CA LYS A 327 -28.17 -60.96 8.76
C LYS A 327 -27.62 -61.64 7.52
N LEU A 328 -26.98 -60.84 6.62
CA LEU A 328 -26.34 -61.40 5.44
C LEU A 328 -25.22 -62.37 5.80
N ASN A 329 -24.41 -62.04 6.78
CA ASN A 329 -23.36 -62.94 7.24
C ASN A 329 -23.92 -64.22 7.87
N ARG A 330 -25.02 -64.16 8.60
CA ARG A 330 -25.67 -65.34 9.15
C ARG A 330 -26.19 -66.28 8.04
N THR A 331 -26.85 -65.73 7.00
CA THR A 331 -27.30 -66.54 5.86
C THR A 331 -26.14 -67.16 5.06
N LEU A 332 -25.06 -66.41 4.88
CA LEU A 332 -23.84 -66.91 4.24
C LEU A 332 -23.15 -68.00 5.06
N ASP A 333 -23.14 -67.90 6.39
CA ASP A 333 -22.59 -68.91 7.27
C ASP A 333 -23.44 -70.16 7.33
N GLU A 334 -24.79 -70.02 7.25
CA GLU A 334 -25.72 -71.16 7.12
C GLU A 334 -25.55 -71.89 5.77
N ASP A 335 -25.44 -71.21 4.64
CA ASP A 335 -25.17 -71.82 3.33
C ASP A 335 -23.81 -72.49 3.30
N ARG A 336 -22.76 -71.90 3.93
CA ARG A 336 -21.45 -72.52 4.03
C ARG A 336 -21.45 -73.79 4.91
N SER A 337 -22.27 -73.80 5.93
CA SER A 337 -22.37 -74.98 6.80
C SER A 337 -23.10 -76.13 6.12
N LEU A 338 -24.11 -75.89 5.30
CA LEU A 338 -24.83 -76.85 4.50
C LEU A 338 -23.93 -77.47 3.43
N ASP A 339 -23.14 -76.69 2.71
CA ASP A 339 -22.17 -77.17 1.70
C ASP A 339 -21.05 -78.01 2.33
N PHE A 340 -20.61 -77.70 3.51
CA PHE A 340 -19.66 -78.50 4.28
C PHE A 340 -20.24 -79.87 4.71
N LEU A 341 -21.46 -79.86 5.22
CA LEU A 341 -22.14 -81.11 5.63
C LEU A 341 -22.46 -82.05 4.45
N ASP A 342 -22.87 -81.50 3.31
CA ASP A 342 -23.08 -82.28 2.07
C ASP A 342 -21.78 -82.96 1.60
N ARG A 343 -20.65 -82.26 1.67
CA ARG A 343 -19.33 -82.81 1.29
C ARG A 343 -18.87 -83.90 2.27
N ILE A 344 -19.12 -83.73 3.55
CA ILE A 344 -18.86 -84.78 4.55
C ILE A 344 -19.72 -86.02 4.26
N ASP A 345 -21.02 -85.83 3.94
CA ASP A 345 -21.93 -86.94 3.63
C ASP A 345 -21.45 -87.75 2.40
N ILE A 346 -21.01 -87.03 1.33
CA ILE A 346 -20.43 -87.68 0.16
C ILE A 346 -19.17 -88.47 0.52
N VAL A 347 -18.27 -87.88 1.31
CA VAL A 347 -17.03 -88.54 1.78
C VAL A 347 -17.36 -89.75 2.63
N SER A 348 -18.33 -89.64 3.54
CA SER A 348 -18.72 -90.74 4.43
C SER A 348 -19.28 -91.95 3.66
N ARG A 349 -20.00 -91.68 2.57
CA ARG A 349 -20.55 -92.75 1.73
C ARG A 349 -19.55 -93.42 0.81
N THR A 350 -18.48 -92.66 0.43
CA THR A 350 -17.45 -93.18 -0.49
C THR A 350 -16.26 -93.73 0.22
N PHE A 351 -16.12 -93.52 1.54
CA PHE A 351 -14.93 -93.91 2.33
C PHE A 351 -14.93 -95.47 2.54
N PRO A 352 -13.79 -96.17 2.18
CA PRO A 352 -13.75 -97.61 2.28
C PRO A 352 -13.72 -98.06 3.76
N LYS A 353 -14.40 -99.14 4.03
CA LYS A 353 -14.58 -99.69 5.41
C LYS A 353 -13.26 -100.09 6.09
N ASN A 354 -12.14 -100.17 5.36
CA ASN A 354 -10.84 -100.57 5.88
C ASN A 354 -9.82 -99.39 6.00
N GLY A 355 -10.29 -98.15 5.88
CA GLY A 355 -9.50 -96.93 6.00
C GLY A 355 -9.72 -96.19 7.33
N SER A 356 -8.65 -95.57 7.84
CA SER A 356 -8.76 -94.66 8.97
C SER A 356 -8.35 -93.24 8.53
N ILE A 357 -9.10 -92.25 8.93
CA ILE A 357 -8.82 -90.81 8.68
C ILE A 357 -7.81 -90.35 9.72
N ILE A 358 -6.65 -89.80 9.29
CA ILE A 358 -5.63 -89.23 10.14
C ILE A 358 -5.78 -87.74 10.30
N ASN A 359 -6.09 -87.05 9.24
CA ASN A 359 -6.24 -85.62 9.27
C ASN A 359 -7.35 -85.20 8.31
N PHE A 360 -8.10 -84.18 8.73
CA PHE A 360 -9.25 -83.67 8.03
C PHE A 360 -9.19 -82.12 8.10
N ASN A 361 -9.04 -81.48 6.96
CA ASN A 361 -8.99 -80.01 6.87
C ASN A 361 -9.92 -79.51 5.78
N TYR A 362 -10.81 -78.60 6.11
CA TYR A 362 -11.71 -77.92 5.20
C TYR A 362 -11.40 -76.43 5.11
N ASN A 363 -11.10 -75.96 3.92
CA ASN A 363 -10.93 -74.54 3.67
C ASN A 363 -12.26 -73.99 3.10
N ALA A 364 -12.90 -73.13 3.90
CA ALA A 364 -14.18 -72.52 3.53
C ALA A 364 -14.08 -71.51 2.36
N ASP A 365 -12.90 -70.89 2.17
CA ASP A 365 -12.70 -69.88 1.11
C ASP A 365 -12.46 -70.48 -0.26
N THR A 366 -11.77 -71.60 -0.32
CA THR A 366 -11.53 -72.36 -1.57
C THR A 366 -12.51 -73.50 -1.78
N GLN A 367 -13.38 -73.76 -0.79
CA GLN A 367 -14.30 -74.90 -0.78
C GLN A 367 -13.63 -76.25 -0.98
N GLU A 368 -12.38 -76.35 -0.61
CA GLU A 368 -11.62 -77.59 -0.73
C GLU A 368 -11.62 -78.38 0.58
N LEU A 369 -11.88 -79.66 0.46
CA LEU A 369 -11.80 -80.62 1.56
C LEU A 369 -10.59 -81.52 1.34
N VAL A 370 -9.59 -81.41 2.18
CA VAL A 370 -8.37 -82.23 2.13
C VAL A 370 -8.41 -83.26 3.26
N MET A 371 -8.35 -84.50 2.89
CA MET A 371 -8.39 -85.63 3.81
C MET A 371 -7.16 -86.52 3.62
N VAL A 372 -6.48 -86.81 4.71
CA VAL A 372 -5.37 -87.76 4.73
C VAL A 372 -5.87 -89.03 5.40
N SER A 373 -5.81 -90.09 4.66
CA SER A 373 -6.28 -91.41 5.14
C SER A 373 -5.17 -92.51 5.05
N LEU A 374 -5.18 -93.46 5.96
CA LEU A 374 -4.30 -94.60 6.00
C LEU A 374 -5.11 -95.84 5.69
N PHE A 375 -4.63 -96.61 4.70
CA PHE A 375 -5.21 -97.90 4.35
C PHE A 375 -4.36 -99.00 4.90
N ARG A 376 -4.93 -99.93 5.65
CA ARG A 376 -4.26 -101.11 6.08
C ARG A 376 -4.28 -102.12 4.93
N LYS A 377 -3.07 -102.47 4.42
CA LYS A 377 -2.97 -103.57 3.48
C LYS A 377 -3.32 -104.87 4.18
N LEU A 378 -4.30 -105.59 3.62
CA LEU A 378 -4.58 -106.98 3.98
C LEU A 378 -3.46 -107.90 3.51
#